data_b921356b3fba91b864b540e88ff6a3c7
#
_entry.id   b921356b3fba91b864b540e88ff6a3c7
#
_cell.length_a   1.000
_cell.length_b   1.000
_cell.length_c   1.000
_cell.angle_alpha   90.00
_cell.angle_beta   90.00
_cell.angle_gamma   90.00
#
_symmetry.space_group_name_H-M   'P 1'
#
loop_
_entity.id
_entity.type
_entity.pdbx_description
1 polymer ?
#
loop_
_entity_poly.entity_id
_entity_poly.type
_entity_poly.pdbx_seq_one_letter_code
_entity_poly.pdbx_strand_id
1 'polypeptide(L)'
;YALFKLYRKPKPVKVERMPVYYTVHLLTLGLGVYLCIGGIRGGFTGMVRPITISNANKYVDRPMETGIVLNTPFSIFRTFGKTSFAIPQYFDKEKMEALYTPVHMPADSVQFRPLNVVVFILESFSKENSGFLNEELDNGTYKGYMPFLDSLMAEGLTFKYSFSNGMKSIDGMPSVLSGIPMFIEPFFLTPSSLNTVSSIGGELGKKGYYTAFFHGADNGSMGFEAFARTAGYTNYFGRTEYNEANPGNKDFDGHWGIWDEKFFQFFGNTLSGFQQPFAAALFSLSSHHPFAVPAEYEGVFPKGNKAIRQCIGYTDHA
;
A
#
# COMPACT_ATOMS: atom_id res chain seq x y z
N TYR A 1 28.46 13.13 -27.99
CA TYR A 1 29.72 13.11 -28.77
C TYR A 1 30.54 11.87 -28.46
N ALA A 2 30.73 11.46 -27.20
CA ALA A 2 31.46 10.25 -26.79
C ALA A 2 30.85 8.96 -27.33
N LEU A 3 29.51 8.82 -27.27
CA LEU A 3 28.76 7.66 -27.79
C LEU A 3 28.90 7.54 -29.33
N PHE A 4 28.96 8.67 -30.06
CA PHE A 4 29.19 8.66 -31.51
C PHE A 4 30.58 8.13 -31.92
N LYS A 5 31.59 8.33 -31.06
CA LYS A 5 32.94 7.76 -31.28
C LYS A 5 33.00 6.26 -31.05
N LEU A 6 32.07 5.71 -30.27
CA LEU A 6 31.96 4.26 -30.02
C LEU A 6 31.16 3.54 -31.14
N TYR A 7 30.42 4.30 -31.97
CA TYR A 7 29.66 3.70 -33.06
C TYR A 7 30.59 3.30 -34.20
N ARG A 8 30.82 2.01 -34.32
CA ARG A 8 31.50 1.43 -35.47
C ARG A 8 30.45 0.94 -36.48
N LYS A 9 30.54 1.41 -37.73
CA LYS A 9 29.66 0.89 -38.79
C LYS A 9 29.78 -0.64 -38.85
N PRO A 10 28.71 -1.38 -38.79
CA PRO A 10 28.76 -2.84 -38.89
C PRO A 10 29.36 -3.24 -40.24
N LYS A 11 30.26 -4.20 -40.22
CA LYS A 11 30.79 -4.79 -41.47
C LYS A 11 29.71 -5.68 -42.08
N PRO A 12 29.54 -5.71 -43.40
CA PRO A 12 28.61 -6.63 -44.07
C PRO A 12 28.99 -8.07 -43.74
N VAL A 13 28.04 -8.82 -43.17
CA VAL A 13 28.24 -10.23 -42.83
C VAL A 13 27.68 -11.06 -43.99
N LYS A 14 28.49 -11.94 -44.56
CA LYS A 14 28.01 -12.94 -45.52
C LYS A 14 27.23 -14.01 -44.76
N VAL A 15 25.95 -14.12 -45.03
CA VAL A 15 25.06 -15.09 -44.37
C VAL A 15 24.99 -16.32 -45.27
N GLU A 16 25.58 -17.43 -44.85
CA GLU A 16 25.57 -18.70 -45.59
C GLU A 16 24.27 -19.48 -45.39
N ARG A 17 23.60 -19.34 -44.21
CA ARG A 17 22.35 -20.02 -43.87
C ARG A 17 21.32 -19.03 -43.38
N MET A 18 20.57 -18.45 -44.31
CA MET A 18 19.54 -17.45 -44.04
C MET A 18 18.52 -17.89 -42.96
N PRO A 19 17.95 -19.09 -42.95
CA PRO A 19 17.00 -19.51 -41.93
C PRO A 19 17.61 -19.48 -40.53
N VAL A 20 18.85 -19.99 -40.35
CA VAL A 20 19.55 -19.99 -39.06
C VAL A 20 19.83 -18.56 -38.61
N TYR A 21 20.26 -17.69 -39.52
CA TYR A 21 20.50 -16.29 -39.22
C TYR A 21 19.26 -15.61 -38.66
N TYR A 22 18.12 -15.71 -39.36
CA TYR A 22 16.87 -15.09 -38.91
C TYR A 22 16.37 -15.70 -37.60
N THR A 23 16.45 -17.00 -37.40
CA THR A 23 16.02 -17.67 -36.16
C THR A 23 16.85 -17.19 -34.98
N VAL A 24 18.18 -17.17 -35.10
CA VAL A 24 19.07 -16.71 -34.03
C VAL A 24 18.80 -15.24 -33.67
N HIS A 25 18.65 -14.37 -34.69
CA HIS A 25 18.40 -12.96 -34.43
C HIS A 25 17.03 -12.70 -33.82
N LEU A 26 16.01 -13.45 -34.22
CA LEU A 26 14.67 -13.37 -33.62
C LEU A 26 14.69 -13.81 -32.16
N LEU A 27 15.36 -14.92 -31.85
CA LEU A 27 15.52 -15.40 -30.47
C LEU A 27 16.34 -14.40 -29.61
N THR A 28 17.42 -13.85 -30.17
CA THR A 28 18.24 -12.84 -29.48
C THR A 28 17.45 -11.56 -29.22
N LEU A 29 16.65 -11.11 -30.19
CA LEU A 29 15.75 -9.97 -30.04
C LEU A 29 14.71 -10.25 -28.93
N GLY A 30 14.07 -11.42 -28.98
CA GLY A 30 13.10 -11.83 -27.96
C GLY A 30 13.71 -11.87 -26.55
N LEU A 31 14.90 -12.45 -26.43
CA LEU A 31 15.64 -12.47 -25.17
C LEU A 31 16.01 -11.04 -24.72
N GLY A 32 16.47 -10.18 -25.63
CA GLY A 32 16.79 -8.79 -25.35
C GLY A 32 15.56 -8.01 -24.81
N VAL A 33 14.43 -8.16 -25.48
CA VAL A 33 13.16 -7.54 -25.04
C VAL A 33 12.75 -8.08 -23.66
N TYR A 34 12.82 -9.38 -23.43
CA TYR A 34 12.52 -10.00 -22.15
C TYR A 34 13.39 -9.44 -21.00
N LEU A 35 14.72 -9.37 -21.23
CA LEU A 35 15.67 -8.80 -20.25
C LEU A 35 15.42 -7.31 -20.02
N CYS A 36 15.10 -6.54 -21.06
CA CYS A 36 14.75 -5.12 -20.92
C CYS A 36 13.48 -4.93 -20.06
N ILE A 37 12.45 -5.75 -20.30
CA ILE A 37 11.22 -5.71 -19.48
C ILE A 37 11.54 -5.99 -18.03
N GLY A 38 12.33 -7.03 -17.74
CA GLY A 38 12.76 -7.36 -16.38
C GLY A 38 13.56 -6.23 -15.72
N GLY A 39 14.48 -5.61 -16.47
CA GLY A 39 15.27 -4.47 -15.99
C GLY A 39 14.41 -3.24 -15.68
N ILE A 40 13.49 -2.89 -16.57
CA ILE A 40 12.57 -1.74 -16.38
C ILE A 40 11.65 -1.97 -15.18
N ARG A 41 11.19 -3.20 -14.98
CA ARG A 41 10.30 -3.54 -13.87
C ARG A 41 11.03 -3.75 -12.54
N GLY A 42 12.33 -4.04 -12.57
CA GLY A 42 13.11 -4.47 -11.41
C GLY A 42 12.93 -5.95 -11.05
N GLY A 43 12.35 -6.76 -11.96
CA GLY A 43 12.16 -8.21 -11.79
C GLY A 43 11.13 -8.79 -12.76
N PHE A 44 10.97 -10.12 -12.74
CA PHE A 44 10.12 -10.86 -13.66
C PHE A 44 8.83 -11.38 -13.02
N THR A 45 8.69 -11.29 -11.70
CA THR A 45 7.49 -11.76 -10.99
C THR A 45 6.30 -10.83 -11.20
N GLY A 46 5.08 -11.36 -11.08
CA GLY A 46 3.85 -10.58 -11.19
C GLY A 46 3.69 -9.50 -10.12
N MET A 47 4.38 -9.66 -8.99
CA MET A 47 4.35 -8.75 -7.84
C MET A 47 5.18 -7.49 -8.05
N VAL A 48 6.22 -7.56 -8.90
CA VAL A 48 7.09 -6.41 -9.17
C VAL A 48 6.36 -5.39 -10.04
N ARG A 49 6.17 -4.20 -9.50
CA ARG A 49 5.56 -3.06 -10.21
C ARG A 49 6.66 -2.14 -10.73
N PRO A 50 6.45 -1.51 -11.89
CA PRO A 50 7.38 -0.49 -12.37
C PRO A 50 7.55 0.62 -11.32
N ILE A 51 8.79 1.03 -11.09
CA ILE A 51 9.10 2.13 -10.17
C ILE A 51 8.38 3.42 -10.59
N THR A 52 7.94 4.17 -9.61
CA THR A 52 7.32 5.49 -9.76
C THR A 52 8.22 6.57 -9.19
N ILE A 53 7.90 7.83 -9.44
CA ILE A 53 8.65 8.95 -8.85
C ILE A 53 8.57 8.93 -7.33
N SER A 54 7.45 8.52 -6.76
CA SER A 54 7.24 8.42 -5.30
C SER A 54 8.18 7.42 -4.61
N ASN A 55 8.69 6.41 -5.33
CA ASN A 55 9.65 5.47 -4.76
C ASN A 55 10.96 6.16 -4.30
N ALA A 56 11.28 7.33 -4.84
CA ALA A 56 12.43 8.10 -4.42
C ALA A 56 12.34 8.56 -2.95
N ASN A 57 11.13 8.78 -2.43
CA ASN A 57 10.90 9.16 -1.03
C ASN A 57 11.45 8.15 -0.01
N LYS A 58 11.64 6.91 -0.42
CA LYS A 58 12.28 5.87 0.38
C LYS A 58 13.76 6.16 0.72
N TYR A 59 14.45 6.97 -0.08
CA TYR A 59 15.90 7.21 -0.01
C TYR A 59 16.27 8.62 0.46
N VAL A 60 15.29 9.41 0.88
CA VAL A 60 15.49 10.80 1.30
C VAL A 60 14.68 11.10 2.56
N ASP A 61 15.16 12.03 3.38
CA ASP A 61 14.44 12.47 4.58
C ASP A 61 13.40 13.56 4.26
N ARG A 62 13.62 14.30 3.19
CA ARG A 62 12.71 15.37 2.75
C ARG A 62 12.26 15.12 1.31
N PRO A 63 10.96 15.21 1.02
CA PRO A 63 10.44 15.00 -0.33
C PRO A 63 11.11 15.87 -1.41
N MET A 64 11.53 17.09 -1.06
CA MET A 64 12.25 17.97 -2.00
C MET A 64 13.61 17.41 -2.47
N GLU A 65 14.20 16.51 -1.72
CA GLU A 65 15.50 15.90 -2.03
C GLU A 65 15.38 14.75 -3.05
N THR A 66 14.17 14.34 -3.39
CA THR A 66 13.92 13.27 -4.39
C THR A 66 14.54 13.57 -5.74
N GLY A 67 14.71 14.85 -6.10
CA GLY A 67 15.40 15.28 -7.31
C GLY A 67 16.87 14.84 -7.38
N ILE A 68 17.51 14.51 -6.25
CA ILE A 68 18.87 13.98 -6.17
C ILE A 68 18.89 12.50 -6.55
N VAL A 69 17.84 11.75 -6.14
CA VAL A 69 17.70 10.31 -6.41
C VAL A 69 17.21 10.05 -7.83
N LEU A 70 16.27 10.87 -8.31
CA LEU A 70 15.66 10.73 -9.63
C LEU A 70 16.57 11.31 -10.72
N ASN A 71 16.88 10.52 -11.74
CA ASN A 71 17.53 11.07 -12.91
C ASN A 71 16.56 11.83 -13.81
N THR A 72 17.05 12.87 -14.45
CA THR A 72 16.25 13.78 -15.29
C THR A 72 15.46 13.07 -16.41
N PRO A 73 16.07 12.16 -17.21
CA PRO A 73 15.32 11.41 -18.23
C PRO A 73 14.14 10.62 -17.67
N PHE A 74 14.31 9.94 -16.54
CA PHE A 74 13.24 9.21 -15.89
C PHE A 74 12.13 10.14 -15.41
N SER A 75 12.47 11.26 -14.77
CA SER A 75 11.51 12.26 -14.30
C SER A 75 10.69 12.83 -15.46
N ILE A 76 11.34 13.24 -16.56
CA ILE A 76 10.66 13.73 -17.75
C ILE A 76 9.69 12.67 -18.30
N PHE A 77 10.17 11.44 -18.48
CA PHE A 77 9.33 10.35 -19.01
C PHE A 77 8.11 10.07 -18.14
N ARG A 78 8.29 10.11 -16.81
CA ARG A 78 7.21 9.79 -15.85
C ARG A 78 6.23 10.93 -15.63
N THR A 79 6.63 12.17 -15.88
CA THR A 79 5.78 13.35 -15.70
C THR A 79 5.24 13.91 -17.02
N PHE A 80 5.78 13.47 -18.16
CA PHE A 80 5.34 13.93 -19.46
C PHE A 80 3.86 13.61 -19.70
N GLY A 81 3.09 14.62 -20.05
CA GLY A 81 1.65 14.49 -20.27
C GLY A 81 0.81 14.31 -19.00
N LYS A 82 1.42 14.33 -17.81
CA LYS A 82 0.67 14.36 -16.55
C LYS A 82 0.22 15.78 -16.27
N THR A 83 -1.09 15.96 -16.19
CA THR A 83 -1.69 17.24 -15.79
C THR A 83 -1.87 17.24 -14.27
N SER A 84 -1.59 18.37 -13.63
CA SER A 84 -2.01 18.57 -12.25
C SER A 84 -3.54 18.65 -12.19
N PHE A 85 -4.11 18.07 -11.12
CA PHE A 85 -5.54 18.16 -10.89
C PHE A 85 -5.95 19.65 -10.81
N ALA A 86 -6.85 20.07 -11.69
CA ALA A 86 -7.45 21.40 -11.61
C ALA A 86 -8.57 21.34 -10.57
N ILE A 87 -8.43 22.13 -9.52
CA ILE A 87 -9.45 22.21 -8.46
C ILE A 87 -10.69 22.88 -9.06
N PRO A 88 -11.84 22.20 -9.16
CA PRO A 88 -13.06 22.80 -9.66
C PRO A 88 -13.58 23.83 -8.65
N GLN A 89 -13.92 25.01 -9.14
CA GLN A 89 -14.50 26.08 -8.32
C GLN A 89 -16.02 26.14 -8.52
N TYR A 90 -16.74 25.23 -7.86
CA TYR A 90 -18.22 25.22 -7.90
C TYR A 90 -18.85 26.27 -6.98
N PHE A 91 -18.14 26.66 -5.93
CA PHE A 91 -18.57 27.66 -4.95
C PHE A 91 -17.43 28.62 -4.65
N ASP A 92 -17.76 29.84 -4.24
CA ASP A 92 -16.79 30.72 -3.58
C ASP A 92 -16.35 30.14 -2.23
N LYS A 93 -15.23 30.65 -1.71
CA LYS A 93 -14.61 30.13 -0.49
C LYS A 93 -15.53 30.27 0.73
N GLU A 94 -16.19 31.41 0.88
CA GLU A 94 -17.06 31.69 2.00
C GLU A 94 -18.25 30.74 2.02
N LYS A 95 -18.87 30.49 0.87
CA LYS A 95 -19.98 29.55 0.74
C LYS A 95 -19.55 28.13 1.00
N MET A 96 -18.37 27.73 0.54
CA MET A 96 -17.83 26.39 0.79
C MET A 96 -17.57 26.15 2.28
N GLU A 97 -16.95 27.11 2.98
CA GLU A 97 -16.67 27.05 4.42
C GLU A 97 -17.97 27.04 5.27
N ALA A 98 -19.01 27.75 4.81
CA ALA A 98 -20.31 27.72 5.47
C ALA A 98 -21.06 26.40 5.29
N LEU A 99 -20.83 25.69 4.17
CA LEU A 99 -21.45 24.39 3.92
C LEU A 99 -20.72 23.26 4.64
N TYR A 100 -19.39 23.30 4.66
CA TYR A 100 -18.55 22.27 5.28
C TYR A 100 -17.16 22.82 5.59
N THR A 101 -16.71 22.55 6.80
CA THR A 101 -15.29 22.72 7.19
C THR A 101 -14.76 21.40 7.77
N PRO A 102 -13.62 20.92 7.28
CA PRO A 102 -12.96 19.76 7.89
C PRO A 102 -12.21 20.10 9.18
N VAL A 103 -12.09 21.40 9.50
CA VAL A 103 -11.35 21.85 10.69
C VAL A 103 -12.29 21.88 11.89
N HIS A 104 -12.07 20.96 12.82
CA HIS A 104 -12.80 20.92 14.09
C HIS A 104 -11.85 21.32 15.22
N MET A 105 -12.16 22.43 15.88
CA MET A 105 -11.41 22.88 17.05
C MET A 105 -11.93 22.14 18.29
N PRO A 106 -11.03 21.43 19.04
CA PRO A 106 -11.44 20.85 20.31
C PRO A 106 -11.82 21.95 21.30
N ALA A 107 -12.69 21.62 22.26
CA ALA A 107 -12.95 22.55 23.35
C ALA A 107 -11.68 22.76 24.21
N ASP A 108 -11.42 23.99 24.62
CA ASP A 108 -10.24 24.37 25.40
C ASP A 108 -10.10 23.60 26.73
N SER A 109 -11.20 23.02 27.21
CA SER A 109 -11.25 22.22 28.45
C SER A 109 -10.73 20.79 28.27
N VAL A 110 -10.51 20.32 27.03
CA VAL A 110 -10.05 18.94 26.77
C VAL A 110 -8.54 18.87 26.85
N GLN A 111 -8.04 18.25 27.93
CA GLN A 111 -6.61 17.97 28.07
C GLN A 111 -6.19 16.83 27.12
N PHE A 112 -5.06 17.01 26.44
CA PHE A 112 -4.45 15.97 25.62
C PHE A 112 -4.03 14.78 26.50
N ARG A 113 -4.52 13.58 26.15
CA ARG A 113 -4.16 12.32 26.79
C ARG A 113 -3.20 11.55 25.89
N PRO A 114 -1.96 11.27 26.31
CA PRO A 114 -0.97 10.57 25.49
C PRO A 114 -1.23 9.05 25.50
N LEU A 115 -2.36 8.64 24.94
CA LEU A 115 -2.70 7.22 24.76
C LEU A 115 -1.97 6.65 23.55
N ASN A 116 -1.63 5.37 23.60
CA ASN A 116 -1.15 4.66 22.43
C ASN A 116 -2.24 4.59 21.36
N VAL A 117 -1.85 4.71 20.09
CA VAL A 117 -2.77 4.69 18.95
C VAL A 117 -2.38 3.54 18.04
N VAL A 118 -3.35 2.69 17.71
CA VAL A 118 -3.19 1.60 16.75
C VAL A 118 -4.26 1.72 15.67
N VAL A 119 -3.83 1.74 14.41
CA VAL A 119 -4.72 1.84 13.25
C VAL A 119 -4.60 0.56 12.42
N PHE A 120 -5.70 -0.19 12.31
CA PHE A 120 -5.79 -1.33 11.40
C PHE A 120 -6.47 -0.89 10.09
N ILE A 121 -5.82 -1.13 8.97
CA ILE A 121 -6.41 -1.01 7.64
C ILE A 121 -6.54 -2.42 7.10
N LEU A 122 -7.77 -2.94 7.08
CA LEU A 122 -8.05 -4.31 6.72
C LEU A 122 -8.37 -4.42 5.22
N GLU A 123 -7.54 -5.19 4.50
CA GLU A 123 -7.67 -5.39 3.05
C GLU A 123 -9.03 -6.02 2.70
N SER A 124 -9.76 -5.38 1.81
CA SER A 124 -11.03 -5.88 1.25
C SER A 124 -12.17 -6.11 2.26
N PHE A 125 -12.04 -5.65 3.49
CA PHE A 125 -13.13 -5.71 4.47
C PHE A 125 -14.23 -4.71 4.08
N SER A 126 -15.44 -5.21 3.96
CA SER A 126 -16.60 -4.41 3.58
C SER A 126 -17.82 -4.74 4.44
N LYS A 127 -18.75 -3.80 4.50
CA LYS A 127 -20.01 -3.95 5.25
C LYS A 127 -20.73 -5.26 4.94
N GLU A 128 -20.69 -5.73 3.68
CA GLU A 128 -21.39 -6.96 3.27
C GLU A 128 -20.95 -8.22 4.04
N ASN A 129 -19.76 -8.20 4.65
CA ASN A 129 -19.20 -9.34 5.40
C ASN A 129 -19.50 -9.27 6.90
N SER A 130 -20.08 -8.20 7.40
CA SER A 130 -20.45 -8.01 8.81
C SER A 130 -21.85 -8.53 9.09
N GLY A 131 -22.02 -9.39 10.07
CA GLY A 131 -23.32 -9.75 10.63
C GLY A 131 -23.91 -8.61 11.44
N PHE A 132 -23.12 -7.92 12.24
CA PHE A 132 -23.54 -6.80 13.08
C PHE A 132 -24.11 -5.61 12.28
N LEU A 133 -23.52 -5.29 11.13
CA LEU A 133 -24.00 -4.18 10.29
C LEU A 133 -25.15 -4.57 9.36
N ASN A 134 -25.52 -5.85 9.28
CA ASN A 134 -26.54 -6.40 8.38
C ASN A 134 -27.50 -7.35 9.11
N GLU A 135 -27.90 -7.00 10.33
CA GLU A 135 -28.82 -7.81 11.16
C GLU A 135 -30.15 -8.10 10.47
N GLU A 136 -30.55 -7.26 9.52
CA GLU A 136 -31.82 -7.43 8.77
C GLU A 136 -31.75 -8.47 7.65
N LEU A 137 -30.55 -8.91 7.22
CA LEU A 137 -30.40 -9.89 6.14
C LEU A 137 -30.77 -11.30 6.58
N ASP A 138 -31.18 -12.12 5.62
CA ASP A 138 -31.60 -13.50 5.81
C ASP A 138 -32.65 -13.67 6.93
N ASN A 139 -33.61 -12.73 6.99
CA ASN A 139 -34.65 -12.67 8.04
C ASN A 139 -34.07 -12.61 9.48
N GLY A 140 -32.95 -11.93 9.66
CA GLY A 140 -32.30 -11.77 10.96
C GLY A 140 -31.33 -12.90 11.33
N THR A 141 -31.00 -13.80 10.39
CA THR A 141 -30.12 -14.94 10.66
C THR A 141 -28.72 -14.80 10.05
N TYR A 142 -28.45 -13.70 9.31
CA TYR A 142 -27.16 -13.48 8.69
C TYR A 142 -26.06 -13.29 9.74
N LYS A 143 -25.03 -14.15 9.67
CA LYS A 143 -23.90 -14.13 10.63
C LYS A 143 -22.64 -13.42 10.12
N GLY A 144 -22.61 -13.09 8.83
CA GLY A 144 -21.40 -12.51 8.23
C GLY A 144 -20.22 -13.47 8.21
N TYR A 145 -19.02 -12.91 8.06
CA TYR A 145 -17.75 -13.64 7.89
C TYR A 145 -16.65 -13.10 8.79
N MET A 146 -16.93 -12.12 9.68
CA MET A 146 -15.96 -11.46 10.55
C MET A 146 -16.50 -11.33 11.99
N PRO A 147 -16.75 -12.45 12.67
CA PRO A 147 -17.41 -12.47 13.98
C PRO A 147 -16.62 -11.77 15.09
N PHE A 148 -15.29 -11.80 15.04
CA PHE A 148 -14.46 -11.09 16.04
C PHE A 148 -14.60 -9.58 15.88
N LEU A 149 -14.49 -9.06 14.65
CA LEU A 149 -14.63 -7.64 14.38
C LEU A 149 -16.06 -7.17 14.67
N ASP A 150 -17.08 -8.00 14.38
CA ASP A 150 -18.46 -7.73 14.74
C ASP A 150 -18.63 -7.57 16.26
N SER A 151 -17.94 -8.38 17.07
CA SER A 151 -17.95 -8.24 18.53
C SER A 151 -17.32 -6.92 19.00
N LEU A 152 -16.20 -6.51 18.39
CA LEU A 152 -15.57 -5.22 18.67
C LEU A 152 -16.45 -4.03 18.26
N MET A 153 -17.16 -4.15 17.13
CA MET A 153 -18.11 -3.12 16.68
C MET A 153 -19.26 -2.93 17.67
N ALA A 154 -19.71 -3.99 18.32
CA ALA A 154 -20.76 -3.92 19.33
C ALA A 154 -20.33 -3.21 20.62
N GLU A 155 -19.03 -3.22 20.95
CA GLU A 155 -18.46 -2.61 22.16
C GLU A 155 -17.88 -1.21 21.91
N GLY A 156 -17.63 -0.86 20.64
CA GLY A 156 -16.97 0.38 20.25
C GLY A 156 -17.85 1.42 19.59
N LEU A 157 -17.23 2.50 19.13
CA LEU A 157 -17.89 3.48 18.26
C LEU A 157 -17.86 2.97 16.81
N THR A 158 -19.03 2.64 16.28
CA THR A 158 -19.18 2.09 14.94
C THR A 158 -20.03 3.00 14.05
N PHE A 159 -19.60 3.16 12.79
CA PHE A 159 -20.31 3.97 11.80
C PHE A 159 -21.06 3.07 10.83
N LYS A 160 -22.40 3.13 10.87
CA LYS A 160 -23.29 2.34 9.97
C LYS A 160 -23.10 2.70 8.50
N TYR A 161 -22.79 3.97 8.22
CA TYR A 161 -22.58 4.50 6.86
C TYR A 161 -21.15 4.96 6.73
N SER A 162 -20.31 4.06 6.26
CA SER A 162 -18.89 4.30 6.00
C SER A 162 -18.57 3.93 4.55
N PHE A 163 -17.77 4.77 3.88
CA PHE A 163 -17.45 4.60 2.46
C PHE A 163 -15.96 4.75 2.27
N SER A 164 -15.37 3.88 1.42
CA SER A 164 -13.98 4.03 1.03
C SER A 164 -13.81 5.18 0.02
N ASN A 165 -12.70 5.90 0.11
CA ASN A 165 -12.34 6.97 -0.80
C ASN A 165 -11.60 6.51 -2.06
N GLY A 166 -11.58 5.23 -2.33
CA GLY A 166 -10.94 4.64 -3.50
C GLY A 166 -11.30 3.17 -3.62
N MET A 167 -10.92 2.58 -4.75
CA MET A 167 -11.26 1.19 -5.09
C MET A 167 -10.08 0.23 -4.94
N LYS A 168 -8.92 0.73 -4.53
CA LYS A 168 -7.67 -0.03 -4.45
C LYS A 168 -6.96 0.22 -3.13
N SER A 169 -6.19 -0.75 -2.66
CA SER A 169 -5.37 -0.66 -1.44
C SER A 169 -4.43 0.56 -1.45
N ILE A 170 -3.88 0.88 -2.62
CA ILE A 170 -3.01 2.05 -2.82
C ILE A 170 -3.71 3.39 -2.50
N ASP A 171 -5.04 3.44 -2.56
CA ASP A 171 -5.84 4.63 -2.22
C ASP A 171 -6.18 4.65 -0.73
N GLY A 172 -6.28 3.47 -0.11
CA GLY A 172 -6.70 3.32 1.28
C GLY A 172 -5.73 3.93 2.29
N MET A 173 -4.43 3.67 2.11
CA MET A 173 -3.42 4.16 3.04
C MET A 173 -3.37 5.69 3.13
N PRO A 174 -3.28 6.47 2.03
CA PRO A 174 -3.33 7.93 2.10
C PRO A 174 -4.65 8.46 2.64
N SER A 175 -5.77 7.82 2.32
CA SER A 175 -7.09 8.24 2.78
C SER A 175 -7.24 8.10 4.28
N VAL A 176 -6.86 6.95 4.85
CA VAL A 176 -7.00 6.67 6.28
C VAL A 176 -6.00 7.46 7.11
N LEU A 177 -4.73 7.48 6.69
CA LEU A 177 -3.65 8.04 7.52
C LEU A 177 -3.45 9.55 7.33
N SER A 178 -3.90 10.11 6.21
CA SER A 178 -3.64 11.51 5.85
C SER A 178 -4.85 12.27 5.34
N GLY A 179 -6.03 11.62 5.26
CA GLY A 179 -7.24 12.26 4.75
C GLY A 179 -7.17 12.64 3.26
N ILE A 180 -6.28 12.01 2.48
CA ILE A 180 -6.09 12.29 1.06
C ILE A 180 -6.97 11.34 0.24
N PRO A 181 -8.09 11.80 -0.32
CA PRO A 181 -8.95 10.96 -1.13
C PRO A 181 -8.33 10.69 -2.50
N MET A 182 -8.71 9.60 -3.13
CA MET A 182 -8.42 9.36 -4.53
C MET A 182 -9.35 10.21 -5.40
N PHE A 183 -8.79 11.04 -6.28
CA PHE A 183 -9.56 11.87 -7.20
C PHE A 183 -9.67 11.20 -8.58
N ILE A 184 -8.60 11.22 -9.37
CA ILE A 184 -8.55 10.64 -10.72
C ILE A 184 -7.56 9.48 -10.77
N GLU A 185 -6.39 9.69 -10.18
CA GLU A 185 -5.32 8.69 -10.06
C GLU A 185 -4.95 8.51 -8.59
N PRO A 186 -4.46 7.30 -8.19
CA PRO A 186 -3.90 7.09 -6.87
C PRO A 186 -2.82 8.13 -6.53
N PHE A 187 -2.84 8.67 -5.32
CA PHE A 187 -1.92 9.71 -4.86
C PHE A 187 -0.46 9.39 -5.17
N PHE A 188 -0.02 8.14 -4.94
CA PHE A 188 1.36 7.69 -5.18
C PHE A 188 1.80 7.77 -6.65
N LEU A 189 0.87 7.80 -7.59
CA LEU A 189 1.15 7.88 -9.03
C LEU A 189 1.15 9.31 -9.55
N THR A 190 0.84 10.27 -8.70
CA THR A 190 0.81 11.70 -9.05
C THR A 190 2.10 12.41 -8.64
N PRO A 191 2.46 13.51 -9.28
CA PRO A 191 3.58 14.37 -8.84
C PRO A 191 3.39 14.90 -7.41
N SER A 192 2.16 15.01 -6.92
CA SER A 192 1.85 15.42 -5.55
C SER A 192 2.41 14.50 -4.48
N SER A 193 2.73 13.24 -4.82
CA SER A 193 3.40 12.30 -3.90
C SER A 193 4.80 12.72 -3.46
N LEU A 194 5.37 13.73 -4.11
CA LEU A 194 6.64 14.35 -3.73
C LEU A 194 6.48 15.52 -2.74
N ASN A 195 5.26 15.88 -2.38
CA ASN A 195 5.01 16.92 -1.37
C ASN A 195 5.06 16.34 0.04
N THR A 196 5.34 17.20 1.01
CA THR A 196 5.17 16.86 2.42
C THR A 196 3.70 16.60 2.72
N VAL A 197 3.42 15.53 3.45
CA VAL A 197 2.08 15.08 3.78
C VAL A 197 1.89 15.14 5.29
N SER A 198 0.80 15.75 5.75
CA SER A 198 0.34 15.63 7.13
C SER A 198 -0.37 14.29 7.34
N SER A 199 -0.09 13.63 8.44
CA SER A 199 -0.69 12.33 8.76
C SER A 199 -0.87 12.16 10.27
N ILE A 200 -1.66 11.16 10.67
CA ILE A 200 -1.80 10.76 12.08
C ILE A 200 -0.41 10.48 12.68
N GLY A 201 0.42 9.68 12.00
CA GLY A 201 1.77 9.35 12.47
C GLY A 201 2.67 10.58 12.57
N GLY A 202 2.71 11.41 11.54
CA GLY A 202 3.54 12.62 11.53
C GLY A 202 3.14 13.64 12.60
N GLU A 203 1.84 13.86 12.81
CA GLU A 203 1.36 14.81 13.82
C GLU A 203 1.58 14.29 15.25
N LEU A 204 1.42 12.99 15.48
CA LEU A 204 1.72 12.40 16.78
C LEU A 204 3.24 12.33 17.02
N GLY A 205 4.05 12.08 16.00
CA GLY A 205 5.50 12.14 16.08
C GLY A 205 6.02 13.49 16.56
N LYS A 206 5.42 14.62 16.09
CA LYS A 206 5.72 15.97 16.58
C LYS A 206 5.39 16.16 18.08
N LYS A 207 4.54 15.30 18.64
CA LYS A 207 4.18 15.27 20.07
C LYS A 207 5.01 14.27 20.88
N GLY A 208 6.08 13.71 20.31
CA GLY A 208 6.98 12.79 20.98
C GLY A 208 6.57 11.32 20.94
N TYR A 209 5.59 10.95 20.11
CA TYR A 209 5.24 9.55 19.90
C TYR A 209 6.30 8.82 19.09
N TYR A 210 6.59 7.58 19.45
CA TYR A 210 7.25 6.64 18.56
C TYR A 210 6.24 6.19 17.49
N THR A 211 6.60 6.28 16.20
CA THR A 211 5.65 6.01 15.12
C THR A 211 6.16 4.93 14.19
N ALA A 212 5.29 3.97 13.82
CA ALA A 212 5.65 2.85 12.98
C ALA A 212 4.51 2.44 12.05
N PHE A 213 4.86 2.02 10.83
CA PHE A 213 3.93 1.44 9.87
C PHE A 213 4.32 0.01 9.53
N PHE A 214 3.33 -0.88 9.46
CA PHE A 214 3.50 -2.31 9.24
C PHE A 214 2.72 -2.79 8.02
N HIS A 215 3.37 -3.59 7.16
CA HIS A 215 2.72 -4.25 6.03
C HIS A 215 3.51 -5.49 5.61
N GLY A 216 2.91 -6.66 5.65
CA GLY A 216 3.58 -7.96 5.46
C GLY A 216 4.15 -8.23 4.06
N ALA A 217 3.96 -7.34 3.08
CA ALA A 217 4.53 -7.45 1.74
C ALA A 217 6.01 -7.06 1.67
N ASP A 218 6.64 -7.30 0.51
CA ASP A 218 8.00 -6.83 0.24
C ASP A 218 8.11 -5.33 0.45
N ASN A 219 9.19 -4.89 1.10
CA ASN A 219 9.47 -3.48 1.34
C ASN A 219 9.47 -2.71 0.02
N GLY A 220 8.77 -1.60 -0.03
CA GLY A 220 8.57 -0.82 -1.25
C GLY A 220 7.40 -1.27 -2.14
N SER A 221 6.72 -2.40 -1.81
CA SER A 221 5.49 -2.80 -2.49
C SER A 221 4.46 -1.68 -2.46
N MET A 222 3.81 -1.42 -3.59
CA MET A 222 2.81 -0.35 -3.79
C MET A 222 3.24 1.07 -3.36
N GLY A 223 4.53 1.29 -3.03
CA GLY A 223 5.02 2.58 -2.53
C GLY A 223 4.68 2.89 -1.07
N PHE A 224 4.21 1.90 -0.31
CA PHE A 224 3.78 2.10 1.09
C PHE A 224 4.92 2.56 2.00
N GLU A 225 6.11 1.99 1.86
CA GLU A 225 7.29 2.44 2.62
C GLU A 225 7.63 3.90 2.32
N ALA A 226 7.63 4.28 1.04
CA ALA A 226 7.90 5.65 0.62
C ALA A 226 6.86 6.64 1.18
N PHE A 227 5.58 6.26 1.16
CA PHE A 227 4.52 7.08 1.73
C PHE A 227 4.62 7.16 3.26
N ALA A 228 4.88 6.06 3.95
CA ALA A 228 5.03 6.06 5.40
C ALA A 228 6.11 7.06 5.85
N ARG A 229 7.26 7.11 5.16
CA ARG A 229 8.31 8.11 5.39
C ARG A 229 7.82 9.52 5.13
N THR A 230 7.20 9.78 3.98
CA THR A 230 6.64 11.10 3.62
C THR A 230 5.57 11.55 4.60
N ALA A 231 4.80 10.63 5.13
CA ALA A 231 3.77 10.83 6.15
C ALA A 231 4.32 10.97 7.59
N GLY A 232 5.65 10.88 7.76
CA GLY A 232 6.31 11.12 9.05
C GLY A 232 6.32 9.94 10.01
N TYR A 233 6.11 8.71 9.53
CA TYR A 233 6.36 7.51 10.32
C TYR A 233 7.87 7.27 10.46
N THR A 234 8.33 7.04 11.68
CA THR A 234 9.76 6.85 11.99
C THR A 234 10.29 5.54 11.43
N ASN A 235 9.51 4.47 11.56
CA ASN A 235 9.90 3.14 11.12
C ASN A 235 8.85 2.50 10.21
N TYR A 236 9.34 1.63 9.33
CA TYR A 236 8.54 0.76 8.48
C TYR A 236 8.96 -0.69 8.75
N PHE A 237 7.98 -1.55 8.98
CA PHE A 237 8.18 -2.98 9.19
C PHE A 237 7.45 -3.74 8.09
N GLY A 238 8.23 -4.31 7.17
CA GLY A 238 7.74 -5.13 6.08
C GLY A 238 8.20 -6.58 6.21
N ARG A 239 8.19 -7.28 5.08
CA ARG A 239 8.66 -8.65 4.99
C ARG A 239 10.16 -8.78 5.32
N THR A 240 10.97 -7.76 5.06
CA THR A 240 12.39 -7.77 5.39
C THR A 240 12.58 -7.91 6.89
N GLU A 241 12.00 -7.01 7.68
CA GLU A 241 12.11 -6.97 9.13
C GLU A 241 11.45 -8.21 9.78
N TYR A 242 10.35 -8.70 9.19
CA TYR A 242 9.75 -9.96 9.60
C TYR A 242 10.72 -11.13 9.44
N ASN A 243 11.35 -11.28 8.28
CA ASN A 243 12.29 -12.38 7.98
C ASN A 243 13.59 -12.29 8.79
N GLU A 244 14.03 -11.09 9.16
CA GLU A 244 15.17 -10.91 10.07
C GLU A 244 14.85 -11.47 11.46
N ALA A 245 13.63 -11.22 11.96
CA ALA A 245 13.17 -11.75 13.24
C ALA A 245 12.78 -13.25 13.18
N ASN A 246 12.33 -13.74 12.01
CA ASN A 246 11.82 -15.08 11.78
C ASN A 246 12.52 -15.73 10.55
N PRO A 247 13.77 -16.20 10.68
CA PRO A 247 14.52 -16.72 9.56
C PRO A 247 13.87 -17.96 8.91
N GLY A 248 13.99 -18.08 7.59
CA GLY A 248 13.57 -19.26 6.84
C GLY A 248 12.42 -19.04 5.87
N ASN A 249 11.83 -17.84 5.80
CA ASN A 249 10.76 -17.47 4.84
C ASN A 249 9.57 -18.48 4.81
N LYS A 250 9.25 -19.11 5.96
CA LYS A 250 8.25 -20.18 6.06
C LYS A 250 6.82 -19.67 5.95
N ASP A 251 6.61 -18.41 6.35
CA ASP A 251 5.29 -17.82 6.50
C ASP A 251 4.90 -16.96 5.30
N PHE A 252 5.65 -17.09 4.20
CA PHE A 252 5.34 -16.45 2.93
C PHE A 252 4.21 -17.16 2.21
N ASP A 253 3.18 -16.42 1.80
CA ASP A 253 1.97 -16.94 1.14
C ASP A 253 2.18 -17.44 -0.31
N GLY A 254 3.40 -17.29 -0.83
CA GLY A 254 3.75 -17.64 -2.21
C GLY A 254 3.39 -16.55 -3.25
N HIS A 255 2.72 -15.48 -2.85
CA HIS A 255 2.18 -14.47 -3.76
C HIS A 255 2.54 -13.04 -3.35
N TRP A 256 2.09 -12.59 -2.18
CA TRP A 256 2.12 -11.18 -1.80
C TRP A 256 3.04 -10.90 -0.63
N GLY A 257 3.03 -11.74 0.41
CA GLY A 257 3.81 -11.47 1.61
C GLY A 257 3.61 -12.51 2.71
N ILE A 258 3.75 -12.07 3.94
CA ILE A 258 3.60 -12.90 5.12
C ILE A 258 2.11 -13.06 5.44
N TRP A 259 1.68 -14.28 5.78
CA TRP A 259 0.32 -14.56 6.24
C TRP A 259 -0.09 -13.65 7.40
N ASP A 260 -1.31 -13.11 7.37
CA ASP A 260 -1.77 -12.11 8.35
C ASP A 260 -1.64 -12.59 9.79
N GLU A 261 -1.99 -13.83 10.13
CA GLU A 261 -1.85 -14.37 11.49
C GLU A 261 -0.41 -14.22 12.00
N LYS A 262 0.55 -14.66 11.21
CA LYS A 262 1.97 -14.59 11.58
C LYS A 262 2.47 -13.16 11.66
N PHE A 263 2.02 -12.32 10.73
CA PHE A 263 2.40 -10.92 10.70
C PHE A 263 1.75 -10.11 11.82
N PHE A 264 0.51 -10.41 12.21
CA PHE A 264 -0.16 -9.76 13.35
C PHE A 264 0.47 -10.14 14.68
N GLN A 265 0.91 -11.40 14.84
CA GLN A 265 1.69 -11.80 16.01
C GLN A 265 3.05 -11.07 16.07
N PHE A 266 3.74 -10.95 14.94
CA PHE A 266 4.97 -10.15 14.86
C PHE A 266 4.70 -8.68 15.21
N PHE A 267 3.61 -8.11 14.70
CA PHE A 267 3.16 -6.77 15.03
C PHE A 267 2.95 -6.58 16.54
N GLY A 268 2.14 -7.45 17.17
CA GLY A 268 1.86 -7.38 18.60
C GLY A 268 3.12 -7.52 19.47
N ASN A 269 4.01 -8.46 19.11
CA ASN A 269 5.29 -8.66 19.79
C ASN A 269 6.20 -7.42 19.64
N THR A 270 6.25 -6.81 18.47
CA THR A 270 7.04 -5.62 18.20
C THR A 270 6.51 -4.42 18.98
N LEU A 271 5.19 -4.22 19.01
CA LEU A 271 4.56 -3.16 19.81
C LEU A 271 4.86 -3.26 21.29
N SER A 272 4.99 -4.48 21.82
CA SER A 272 5.30 -4.72 23.23
C SER A 272 6.66 -4.13 23.65
N GLY A 273 7.59 -3.98 22.70
CA GLY A 273 8.90 -3.38 22.90
C GLY A 273 8.95 -1.86 22.66
N PHE A 274 7.86 -1.23 22.23
CA PHE A 274 7.86 0.18 21.89
C PHE A 274 7.86 1.08 23.12
N GLN A 275 8.62 2.17 23.02
CA GLN A 275 8.53 3.26 23.98
C GLN A 275 7.17 3.93 23.85
N GLN A 276 6.50 4.15 24.98
CA GLN A 276 5.22 4.85 25.04
C GLN A 276 5.40 6.37 25.24
N PRO A 277 4.50 7.19 24.67
CA PRO A 277 3.39 6.78 23.81
C PRO A 277 3.85 6.42 22.39
N PHE A 278 3.13 5.51 21.74
CA PHE A 278 3.38 5.16 20.36
C PHE A 278 2.13 5.28 19.47
N ALA A 279 2.35 5.46 18.17
CA ALA A 279 1.32 5.38 17.14
C ALA A 279 1.75 4.40 16.04
N ALA A 280 1.04 3.32 15.91
CA ALA A 280 1.32 2.29 14.93
C ALA A 280 0.15 2.10 13.96
N ALA A 281 0.46 1.86 12.70
CA ALA A 281 -0.55 1.49 11.71
C ALA A 281 -0.15 0.16 11.04
N LEU A 282 -1.13 -0.69 10.78
CA LEU A 282 -0.96 -1.96 10.09
C LEU A 282 -1.93 -2.04 8.91
N PHE A 283 -1.42 -2.49 7.76
CA PHE A 283 -2.22 -2.84 6.60
C PHE A 283 -2.16 -4.35 6.37
N SER A 284 -3.31 -5.04 6.44
CA SER A 284 -3.42 -6.49 6.23
C SER A 284 -3.21 -6.89 4.77
N LEU A 285 -3.06 -8.18 4.50
CA LEU A 285 -2.66 -8.67 3.18
C LEU A 285 -3.46 -9.89 2.69
N SER A 286 -3.79 -10.84 3.58
CA SER A 286 -4.24 -12.19 3.18
C SER A 286 -5.59 -12.24 2.47
N SER A 287 -6.40 -11.18 2.58
CA SER A 287 -7.70 -11.10 1.86
C SER A 287 -7.55 -10.67 0.39
N HIS A 288 -6.32 -10.67 -0.14
CA HIS A 288 -6.04 -10.34 -1.54
C HIS A 288 -6.16 -11.56 -2.46
N HIS A 289 -6.42 -11.33 -3.77
CA HIS A 289 -6.36 -12.40 -4.77
C HIS A 289 -4.97 -13.09 -4.76
N PRO A 290 -4.86 -14.44 -4.82
CA PRO A 290 -5.83 -15.42 -5.31
C PRO A 290 -6.82 -15.97 -4.28
N PHE A 291 -6.98 -15.34 -3.11
CA PHE A 291 -7.92 -15.73 -2.06
C PHE A 291 -7.60 -17.10 -1.45
N ALA A 292 -6.33 -17.29 -1.13
CA ALA A 292 -5.85 -18.47 -0.42
C ALA A 292 -5.80 -18.23 1.10
N VAL A 293 -5.84 -19.30 1.86
CA VAL A 293 -5.55 -19.33 3.30
C VAL A 293 -4.43 -20.36 3.55
N PRO A 294 -3.71 -20.30 4.68
CA PRO A 294 -2.75 -21.34 5.03
C PRO A 294 -3.38 -22.74 5.02
N ALA A 295 -2.59 -23.77 4.69
CA ALA A 295 -3.09 -25.13 4.52
C ALA A 295 -3.82 -25.66 5.75
N GLU A 296 -3.38 -25.29 6.96
CA GLU A 296 -4.01 -25.65 8.24
C GLU A 296 -5.40 -25.04 8.42
N TYR A 297 -5.73 -23.99 7.69
CA TYR A 297 -7.03 -23.30 7.73
C TYR A 297 -7.93 -23.64 6.53
N GLU A 298 -7.50 -24.57 5.67
CA GLU A 298 -8.33 -24.97 4.54
C GLU A 298 -9.63 -25.64 5.02
N GLY A 299 -10.76 -25.05 4.62
CA GLY A 299 -12.09 -25.52 5.02
C GLY A 299 -12.56 -25.09 6.42
N VAL A 300 -11.73 -24.36 7.19
CA VAL A 300 -12.09 -23.87 8.52
C VAL A 300 -13.07 -22.70 8.42
N PHE A 301 -12.80 -21.76 7.55
CA PHE A 301 -13.65 -20.58 7.37
C PHE A 301 -14.64 -20.74 6.22
N PRO A 302 -15.90 -20.30 6.38
CA PRO A 302 -16.92 -20.46 5.35
C PRO A 302 -16.59 -19.64 4.10
N LYS A 303 -16.62 -20.28 2.93
CA LYS A 303 -16.43 -19.61 1.62
C LYS A 303 -17.66 -18.86 1.14
N GLY A 304 -18.85 -19.32 1.55
CA GLY A 304 -20.08 -18.83 0.97
C GLY A 304 -20.10 -18.95 -0.57
N ASN A 305 -20.54 -17.92 -1.25
CA ASN A 305 -20.55 -17.84 -2.71
C ASN A 305 -19.35 -17.05 -3.32
N LYS A 306 -18.42 -16.59 -2.49
CA LYS A 306 -17.22 -15.81 -2.90
C LYS A 306 -15.99 -16.32 -2.18
N ALA A 307 -14.94 -16.68 -2.92
CA ALA A 307 -13.69 -17.19 -2.33
C ALA A 307 -13.03 -16.24 -1.30
N ILE A 308 -13.16 -14.93 -1.49
CA ILE A 308 -12.61 -13.92 -0.57
C ILE A 308 -13.13 -14.06 0.87
N ARG A 309 -14.34 -14.59 1.07
CA ARG A 309 -14.97 -14.68 2.40
C ARG A 309 -14.22 -15.59 3.37
N GLN A 310 -13.62 -16.68 2.87
CA GLN A 310 -12.74 -17.51 3.71
C GLN A 310 -11.49 -16.74 4.17
N CYS A 311 -10.95 -15.85 3.32
CA CYS A 311 -9.79 -15.04 3.67
C CYS A 311 -10.14 -13.94 4.68
N ILE A 312 -11.35 -13.35 4.56
CA ILE A 312 -11.88 -12.41 5.55
C ILE A 312 -12.02 -13.10 6.90
N GLY A 313 -12.62 -14.31 6.96
CA GLY A 313 -12.71 -15.08 8.19
C GLY A 313 -11.35 -15.44 8.77
N TYR A 314 -10.38 -15.77 7.94
CA TYR A 314 -9.00 -16.01 8.35
C TYR A 314 -8.33 -14.76 8.94
N THR A 315 -8.42 -13.61 8.26
CA THR A 315 -7.84 -12.35 8.75
C THR A 315 -8.56 -11.83 10.01
N ASP A 316 -9.87 -12.07 10.13
CA ASP A 316 -10.64 -11.76 11.33
C ASP A 316 -10.21 -12.62 12.54
N HIS A 317 -9.81 -13.86 12.29
CA HIS A 317 -9.24 -14.75 13.29
C HIS A 317 -7.81 -14.39 13.70
N ALA A 318 -7.03 -13.87 12.76
CA ALA A 318 -5.60 -13.54 12.93
C ALA A 318 -5.36 -12.46 13.99
#